data_c567b070f342c8372e3d15c216bb9493
#
_entry.id   c567b070f342c8372e3d15c216bb9493
#
_cell.length_a   1.000
_cell.length_b   1.000
_cell.length_c   1.000
_cell.angle_alpha   90.00
_cell.angle_beta   90.00
_cell.angle_gamma   90.00
#
_symmetry.space_group_name_H-M   'P 1'
#
loop_
_entity.id
_entity.type
_entity.pdbx_description
1 polymer ?
#
loop_
_entity_poly.entity_id
_entity_poly.type
_entity_poly.pdbx_seq_one_letter_code
_entity_poly.pdbx_strand_id
1 'polypeptide(L)'
;MEKDSSRRAYFTMVANDEWVIGAVVLGHSLRKSAAAATLICQVGSNVSNESKLLLSKIYDEVEIANEYVFPVSKYNDFSDVPERLAFSFRRLNAWNRTEFDRIIYLDSDLFVLSNIDALFDIPGVAAPREYEFCVWKNGRIYTDFFNGGLVAFTPSNFTFRTFNHVLKSQWIYLGAAEQHLVNVVCKDSWFRLPDRYHVQAGTMHNAGYVNKLDDIDSVHFSKISKPWDIAYTGGSELWRSWKIYAMTWKNMLKDYEHKSGNRISPDKFGWEHSNRLRYFKKDTTVIKKSVVDLKSRTNRIIMSPTKMAEIAVFKGAFQKISELAPLIRIIRRRTVRTVVEIGTFKGGTFWLWCQLARSDASIISIDLKRKSKSEMKMAKYLRGLAVDSQNIRLVRGDSGDINTKDQVVEKLDGSKIDLLFIDGDHSYQAVKKDFELYSPLVRKGGIVVFHDIINPPPFPTIQVNRFWNELSNKYKVREFVDFGDERGWGKWGGIGVVYM
;
A
#
# COMPACT_ATOMS: atom_id res chain seq x y z
N MET A 1 36.39 15.44 -23.73
CA MET A 1 35.75 16.22 -22.68
C MET A 1 35.42 15.23 -21.57
N GLU A 2 36.27 15.17 -20.55
CA GLU A 2 35.95 14.42 -19.32
C GLU A 2 34.70 15.06 -18.72
N LYS A 3 33.61 14.28 -18.60
CA LYS A 3 32.45 14.69 -17.82
C LYS A 3 32.96 14.80 -16.38
N ASP A 4 32.98 16.00 -15.85
CA ASP A 4 33.16 16.25 -14.43
C ASP A 4 32.11 15.46 -13.64
N SER A 5 32.50 14.28 -13.14
CA SER A 5 31.61 13.35 -12.41
C SER A 5 31.46 13.74 -10.93
N SER A 6 32.02 14.87 -10.53
CA SER A 6 32.35 15.17 -9.14
C SER A 6 31.21 15.72 -8.29
N ARG A 7 29.99 15.93 -8.85
CA ARG A 7 28.90 16.60 -8.13
C ARG A 7 27.59 15.74 -8.03
N ARG A 8 27.73 14.42 -8.06
CA ARG A 8 26.62 13.47 -7.93
C ARG A 8 26.78 12.65 -6.66
N ALA A 9 25.69 12.43 -5.92
CA ALA A 9 25.74 11.65 -4.70
C ALA A 9 24.58 10.68 -4.56
N TYR A 10 24.86 9.49 -4.06
CA TYR A 10 23.91 8.59 -3.42
C TYR A 10 23.85 8.93 -1.94
N PHE A 11 22.67 9.07 -1.41
CA PHE A 11 22.43 9.54 -0.06
C PHE A 11 21.52 8.57 0.69
N THR A 12 21.92 8.14 1.87
CA THR A 12 21.10 7.31 2.74
C THR A 12 21.14 7.78 4.18
N MET A 13 20.23 7.26 5.01
CA MET A 13 20.16 7.63 6.43
C MET A 13 19.95 6.42 7.32
N VAL A 14 20.58 6.45 8.51
CA VAL A 14 20.50 5.41 9.54
C VAL A 14 20.15 6.05 10.88
N ALA A 15 19.00 5.72 11.44
CA ALA A 15 18.51 6.32 12.68
C ALA A 15 19.23 5.82 13.93
N ASN A 16 19.52 4.54 13.99
CA ASN A 16 20.18 3.84 15.11
C ASN A 16 20.89 2.58 14.59
N ASP A 17 21.59 1.89 15.48
CA ASP A 17 22.40 0.71 15.14
C ASP A 17 21.59 -0.45 14.49
N GLU A 18 20.28 -0.55 14.75
CA GLU A 18 19.42 -1.57 14.15
C GLU A 18 19.37 -1.50 12.62
N TRP A 19 19.55 -0.31 12.04
CA TRP A 19 19.45 -0.06 10.60
C TRP A 19 20.80 -0.08 9.89
N VAL A 20 21.91 -0.16 10.64
CA VAL A 20 23.27 -0.13 10.09
C VAL A 20 23.49 -1.26 9.09
N ILE A 21 23.01 -2.47 9.39
CA ILE A 21 23.20 -3.61 8.48
C ILE A 21 22.50 -3.40 7.12
N GLY A 22 21.35 -2.74 7.11
CA GLY A 22 20.67 -2.38 5.86
C GLY A 22 21.54 -1.43 5.04
N ALA A 23 22.07 -0.38 5.68
CA ALA A 23 22.97 0.56 5.01
C ALA A 23 24.27 -0.11 4.54
N VAL A 24 24.83 -1.07 5.28
CA VAL A 24 26.00 -1.86 4.83
C VAL A 24 25.70 -2.58 3.54
N VAL A 25 24.57 -3.29 3.45
CA VAL A 25 24.21 -4.02 2.23
C VAL A 25 23.87 -3.06 1.09
N LEU A 26 23.19 -1.94 1.36
CA LEU A 26 22.92 -0.93 0.36
C LEU A 26 24.23 -0.37 -0.23
N GLY A 27 25.12 0.13 0.61
CA GLY A 27 26.38 0.70 0.15
C GLY A 27 27.25 -0.31 -0.59
N HIS A 28 27.34 -1.55 -0.07
CA HIS A 28 28.06 -2.63 -0.76
C HIS A 28 27.45 -2.96 -2.13
N SER A 29 26.12 -3.00 -2.22
CA SER A 29 25.43 -3.26 -3.50
C SER A 29 25.67 -2.15 -4.53
N LEU A 30 25.70 -0.87 -4.10
CA LEU A 30 26.08 0.26 -4.95
C LEU A 30 27.52 0.13 -5.46
N ARG A 31 28.47 -0.16 -4.58
CA ARG A 31 29.88 -0.39 -4.99
C ARG A 31 30.00 -1.57 -5.96
N LYS A 32 29.29 -2.65 -5.71
CA LYS A 32 29.28 -3.83 -6.57
C LYS A 32 28.66 -3.55 -7.94
N SER A 33 27.67 -2.67 -8.04
CA SER A 33 27.05 -2.24 -9.29
C SER A 33 27.89 -1.22 -10.05
N ALA A 34 29.11 -0.91 -9.57
CA ALA A 34 30.02 0.09 -10.14
C ALA A 34 29.39 1.50 -10.18
N ALA A 35 28.64 1.89 -9.16
CA ALA A 35 28.15 3.25 -8.97
C ALA A 35 29.34 4.24 -8.90
N ALA A 36 29.30 5.28 -9.72
CA ALA A 36 30.41 6.22 -9.88
C ALA A 36 30.30 7.47 -8.98
N ALA A 37 29.12 7.69 -8.37
CA ALA A 37 28.86 8.87 -7.55
C ALA A 37 29.34 8.69 -6.10
N THR A 38 29.51 9.81 -5.38
CA THR A 38 29.84 9.83 -3.95
C THR A 38 28.76 9.13 -3.14
N LEU A 39 29.15 8.23 -2.24
CA LEU A 39 28.23 7.57 -1.31
C LEU A 39 28.24 8.28 0.04
N ILE A 40 27.10 8.82 0.46
CA ILE A 40 26.91 9.56 1.72
C ILE A 40 25.95 8.79 2.62
N CYS A 41 26.34 8.58 3.88
CA CYS A 41 25.49 8.02 4.91
C CYS A 41 25.32 8.99 6.07
N GLN A 42 24.12 9.52 6.26
CA GLN A 42 23.81 10.28 7.47
C GLN A 42 23.38 9.34 8.60
N VAL A 43 23.90 9.56 9.79
CA VAL A 43 23.62 8.73 10.96
C VAL A 43 23.01 9.57 12.08
N GLY A 44 22.08 8.95 12.82
CA GLY A 44 21.54 9.54 14.04
C GLY A 44 22.62 9.69 15.14
N SER A 45 22.38 10.59 16.09
CA SER A 45 23.27 10.79 17.24
C SER A 45 23.47 9.51 18.08
N ASN A 46 22.47 8.62 18.06
CA ASN A 46 22.46 7.36 18.83
C ASN A 46 23.19 6.20 18.11
N VAL A 47 23.72 6.42 16.90
CA VAL A 47 24.52 5.40 16.19
C VAL A 47 25.90 5.31 16.85
N SER A 48 26.32 4.11 17.24
CA SER A 48 27.58 3.85 17.91
C SER A 48 28.80 4.21 17.07
N ASN A 49 29.92 4.48 17.72
CA ASN A 49 31.18 4.74 17.02
C ASN A 49 31.67 3.51 16.23
N GLU A 50 31.41 2.28 16.72
CA GLU A 50 31.72 1.05 16.00
C GLU A 50 30.94 1.00 14.67
N SER A 51 29.65 1.31 14.69
CA SER A 51 28.78 1.39 13.52
C SER A 51 29.23 2.47 12.52
N LYS A 52 29.59 3.64 13.03
CA LYS A 52 30.14 4.72 12.17
C LYS A 52 31.43 4.28 11.48
N LEU A 53 32.34 3.63 12.22
CA LEU A 53 33.59 3.08 11.66
C LEU A 53 33.33 1.99 10.62
N LEU A 54 32.29 1.15 10.83
CA LEU A 54 31.89 0.15 9.86
C LEU A 54 31.39 0.80 8.56
N LEU A 55 30.50 1.79 8.68
CA LEU A 55 29.95 2.52 7.54
C LEU A 55 31.03 3.30 6.76
N SER A 56 32.01 3.90 7.45
CA SER A 56 33.11 4.64 6.79
C SER A 56 34.03 3.77 5.92
N LYS A 57 33.96 2.45 6.02
CA LYS A 57 34.66 1.53 5.12
C LYS A 57 33.94 1.33 3.78
N ILE A 58 32.70 1.80 3.67
CA ILE A 58 31.83 1.58 2.52
C ILE A 58 31.45 2.91 1.87
N TYR A 59 31.05 3.89 2.69
CA TYR A 59 30.62 5.22 2.28
C TYR A 59 31.82 6.18 2.25
N ASP A 60 31.82 7.08 1.29
CA ASP A 60 32.87 8.12 1.19
C ASP A 60 32.70 9.15 2.30
N GLU A 61 31.45 9.44 2.71
CA GLU A 61 31.14 10.34 3.79
C GLU A 61 30.16 9.67 4.78
N VAL A 62 30.50 9.74 6.07
CA VAL A 62 29.60 9.34 7.19
C VAL A 62 29.49 10.52 8.13
N GLU A 63 28.33 11.14 8.19
CA GLU A 63 28.09 12.38 8.93
C GLU A 63 26.90 12.26 9.89
N ILE A 64 26.90 13.04 10.97
CA ILE A 64 25.74 13.08 11.87
C ILE A 64 24.63 13.87 11.18
N ALA A 65 23.42 13.28 11.13
CA ALA A 65 22.26 13.92 10.55
C ALA A 65 21.87 15.17 11.37
N ASN A 66 21.88 16.34 10.72
CA ASN A 66 21.40 17.55 11.34
C ASN A 66 19.93 17.41 11.75
N GLU A 67 19.60 17.96 12.91
CA GLU A 67 18.20 17.99 13.35
C GLU A 67 17.33 18.77 12.34
N TYR A 68 16.12 18.27 12.13
CA TYR A 68 15.13 19.02 11.40
C TYR A 68 14.26 19.80 12.39
N VAL A 69 14.37 21.13 12.32
CA VAL A 69 13.59 22.01 13.20
C VAL A 69 12.20 22.18 12.60
N PHE A 70 11.20 21.58 13.23
CA PHE A 70 9.81 21.72 12.81
C PHE A 70 9.33 23.15 13.01
N PRO A 71 8.70 23.75 11.98
CA PRO A 71 8.15 25.09 12.12
C PRO A 71 6.87 25.04 12.98
N VAL A 72 6.68 26.05 13.84
CA VAL A 72 5.42 26.20 14.56
C VAL A 72 4.27 26.37 13.55
N SER A 73 3.21 25.59 13.71
CA SER A 73 2.08 25.55 12.77
C SER A 73 0.76 25.28 13.47
N LYS A 74 -0.29 25.98 13.06
CA LYS A 74 -1.68 25.72 13.47
C LYS A 74 -2.30 24.51 12.74
N TYR A 75 -1.65 24.01 11.71
CA TYR A 75 -2.15 22.90 10.88
C TYR A 75 -1.53 21.55 11.25
N ASN A 76 -0.36 21.58 11.85
CA ASN A 76 0.41 20.38 12.18
C ASN A 76 0.90 20.49 13.61
N ASP A 77 0.53 19.52 14.43
CA ASP A 77 1.07 19.35 15.78
C ASP A 77 2.20 18.33 15.74
N PHE A 78 3.39 18.78 16.05
CA PHE A 78 4.60 17.95 16.04
C PHE A 78 4.97 17.41 17.43
N SER A 79 4.22 17.77 18.50
CA SER A 79 4.53 17.35 19.87
C SER A 79 4.44 15.84 20.06
N ASP A 80 3.53 15.17 19.33
CA ASP A 80 3.27 13.74 19.43
C ASP A 80 3.85 12.93 18.27
N VAL A 81 4.76 13.51 17.46
CA VAL A 81 5.39 12.79 16.34
C VAL A 81 6.36 11.75 16.91
N PRO A 82 6.18 10.45 16.61
CA PRO A 82 7.10 9.41 17.05
C PRO A 82 8.53 9.70 16.61
N GLU A 83 9.52 9.45 17.45
CA GLU A 83 10.94 9.74 17.20
C GLU A 83 11.42 9.21 15.84
N ARG A 84 11.04 8.00 15.48
CA ARG A 84 11.38 7.41 14.15
C ARG A 84 10.84 8.22 12.97
N LEU A 85 9.64 8.82 13.10
CA LEU A 85 9.06 9.67 12.05
C LEU A 85 9.70 11.05 12.06
N ALA A 86 10.00 11.59 13.23
CA ALA A 86 10.76 12.85 13.36
C ALA A 86 12.14 12.71 12.71
N PHE A 87 12.81 11.58 12.91
CA PHE A 87 14.11 11.30 12.28
C PHE A 87 14.01 11.31 10.75
N SER A 88 12.96 10.74 10.16
CA SER A 88 12.82 10.68 8.70
C SER A 88 12.74 12.06 8.04
N PHE A 89 12.23 13.09 8.74
CA PHE A 89 12.24 14.46 8.24
C PHE A 89 13.66 15.02 8.05
N ARG A 90 14.67 14.47 8.73
CA ARG A 90 16.06 14.93 8.57
C ARG A 90 16.57 14.74 7.14
N ARG A 91 16.03 13.78 6.36
CA ARG A 91 16.39 13.62 4.94
C ARG A 91 16.05 14.82 4.07
N LEU A 92 15.12 15.69 4.51
CA LEU A 92 14.84 16.94 3.82
C LEU A 92 16.07 17.85 3.76
N ASN A 93 17.04 17.70 4.70
CA ASN A 93 18.30 18.43 4.67
C ASN A 93 19.14 18.11 3.43
N ALA A 94 18.95 16.92 2.80
CA ALA A 94 19.61 16.61 1.54
C ALA A 94 19.20 17.56 0.40
N TRP A 95 18.01 18.15 0.45
CA TRP A 95 17.59 19.16 -0.52
C TRP A 95 18.34 20.50 -0.40
N ASN A 96 19.02 20.72 0.72
CA ASN A 96 19.86 21.91 0.96
C ASN A 96 21.35 21.68 0.59
N ARG A 97 21.73 20.47 0.14
CA ARG A 97 23.10 20.11 -0.25
C ARG A 97 23.38 20.59 -1.67
N THR A 98 23.40 21.92 -1.87
CA THR A 98 23.53 22.57 -3.19
C THR A 98 24.93 22.48 -3.78
N GLU A 99 25.88 21.90 -3.07
CA GLU A 99 27.20 21.51 -3.59
C GLU A 99 27.12 20.34 -4.57
N PHE A 100 26.02 19.56 -4.56
CA PHE A 100 25.75 18.50 -5.54
C PHE A 100 24.81 18.98 -6.64
N ASP A 101 25.07 18.57 -7.87
CA ASP A 101 24.17 18.82 -9.00
C ASP A 101 22.95 17.89 -8.97
N ARG A 102 23.16 16.67 -8.49
CA ARG A 102 22.11 15.64 -8.38
C ARG A 102 22.35 14.74 -7.18
N ILE A 103 21.25 14.40 -6.49
CA ILE A 103 21.24 13.41 -5.41
C ILE A 103 20.22 12.33 -5.74
N ILE A 104 20.60 11.07 -5.50
CA ILE A 104 19.69 9.94 -5.42
C ILE A 104 19.62 9.51 -3.96
N TYR A 105 18.47 9.78 -3.31
CA TYR A 105 18.19 9.30 -1.98
C TYR A 105 17.70 7.85 -2.04
N LEU A 106 18.19 7.00 -1.13
CA LEU A 106 17.83 5.59 -0.99
C LEU A 106 17.59 5.26 0.49
N ASP A 107 16.46 4.63 0.81
CA ASP A 107 16.22 4.11 2.17
C ASP A 107 17.20 2.98 2.49
N SER A 108 17.66 2.89 3.74
CA SER A 108 18.65 1.90 4.18
C SER A 108 18.18 0.44 4.12
N ASP A 109 16.89 0.20 3.95
CA ASP A 109 16.30 -1.13 3.71
C ASP A 109 16.06 -1.45 2.23
N LEU A 110 16.76 -0.73 1.36
CA LEU A 110 16.85 -0.98 -0.07
C LEU A 110 18.21 -1.60 -0.43
N PHE A 111 18.28 -2.39 -1.48
CA PHE A 111 19.53 -2.82 -2.10
C PHE A 111 19.42 -2.82 -3.61
N VAL A 112 20.57 -2.63 -4.28
CA VAL A 112 20.69 -2.46 -5.72
C VAL A 112 21.17 -3.76 -6.35
N LEU A 113 20.60 -4.13 -7.48
CA LEU A 113 21.00 -5.32 -8.26
C LEU A 113 21.78 -4.95 -9.51
N SER A 114 21.51 -3.76 -10.07
CA SER A 114 22.22 -3.24 -11.25
C SER A 114 22.61 -1.77 -11.05
N ASN A 115 23.44 -1.23 -11.93
CA ASN A 115 23.81 0.19 -11.89
C ASN A 115 22.59 1.08 -12.20
N ILE A 116 22.33 2.05 -11.34
CA ILE A 116 21.21 3.00 -11.47
C ILE A 116 21.69 4.45 -11.69
N ASP A 117 22.95 4.67 -12.07
CA ASP A 117 23.52 6.01 -12.31
C ASP A 117 22.75 6.80 -13.38
N ALA A 118 22.06 6.11 -14.31
CA ALA A 118 21.20 6.76 -15.31
C ALA A 118 20.09 7.64 -14.67
N LEU A 119 19.73 7.41 -13.42
CA LEU A 119 18.77 8.24 -12.70
C LEU A 119 19.28 9.65 -12.39
N PHE A 120 20.60 9.87 -12.39
CA PHE A 120 21.18 11.20 -12.27
C PHE A 120 20.89 12.09 -13.47
N ASP A 121 20.64 11.51 -14.64
CA ASP A 121 20.40 12.26 -15.87
C ASP A 121 18.93 12.68 -16.05
N ILE A 122 18.02 12.19 -15.21
CA ILE A 122 16.60 12.53 -15.26
C ILE A 122 16.38 13.89 -14.57
N PRO A 123 15.90 14.93 -15.28
CA PRO A 123 15.72 16.26 -14.70
C PRO A 123 14.60 16.31 -13.64
N GLY A 124 14.66 17.30 -12.77
CA GLY A 124 13.62 17.52 -11.75
C GLY A 124 13.63 16.46 -10.65
N VAL A 125 12.45 16.01 -10.22
CA VAL A 125 12.26 14.94 -9.24
C VAL A 125 11.87 13.67 -9.97
N ALA A 126 12.58 12.57 -9.75
CA ALA A 126 12.24 11.26 -10.29
C ALA A 126 12.10 10.25 -9.16
N ALA A 127 11.00 9.52 -9.13
CA ALA A 127 10.70 8.56 -8.08
C ALA A 127 9.75 7.45 -8.59
N PRO A 128 9.72 6.27 -7.96
CA PRO A 128 8.75 5.22 -8.26
C PRO A 128 7.38 5.56 -7.69
N ARG A 129 6.33 5.02 -8.28
CA ARG A 129 4.98 5.15 -7.75
C ARG A 129 4.82 4.40 -6.43
N GLU A 130 4.03 4.99 -5.53
CA GLU A 130 3.55 4.30 -4.33
C GLU A 130 2.18 3.66 -4.62
N TYR A 131 2.07 2.34 -4.49
CA TYR A 131 0.87 1.60 -4.91
C TYR A 131 -0.15 1.37 -3.80
N GLU A 132 0.30 1.28 -2.55
CA GLU A 132 -0.55 0.85 -1.45
C GLU A 132 -0.80 1.94 -0.39
N PHE A 133 -0.38 3.15 -0.68
CA PHE A 133 -0.52 4.25 0.25
C PHE A 133 -1.43 5.34 -0.30
N CYS A 134 -2.34 5.80 0.55
CA CYS A 134 -3.15 6.98 0.28
C CYS A 134 -3.27 7.84 1.54
N VAL A 135 -3.34 9.14 1.36
CA VAL A 135 -3.55 10.10 2.44
C VAL A 135 -4.94 10.69 2.34
N TRP A 136 -5.63 10.74 3.45
CA TRP A 136 -6.98 11.29 3.52
C TRP A 136 -7.02 12.58 4.35
N LYS A 137 -7.56 13.66 3.78
CA LYS A 137 -7.81 14.94 4.47
C LYS A 137 -9.06 15.62 3.95
N ASN A 138 -9.92 16.12 4.86
CA ASN A 138 -11.10 16.94 4.50
C ASN A 138 -11.95 16.33 3.39
N GLY A 139 -12.14 15.02 3.41
CA GLY A 139 -12.86 14.33 2.35
C GLY A 139 -12.09 14.14 1.04
N ARG A 140 -10.78 14.38 0.95
CA ARG A 140 -9.95 14.10 -0.23
C ARG A 140 -8.97 12.98 0.07
N ILE A 141 -8.88 12.01 -0.83
CA ILE A 141 -7.85 10.98 -0.84
C ILE A 141 -6.83 11.38 -1.91
N TYR A 142 -5.57 11.32 -1.52
CA TYR A 142 -4.45 11.45 -2.44
C TYR A 142 -3.96 10.04 -2.74
N THR A 143 -4.13 9.59 -3.97
CA THR A 143 -3.78 8.23 -4.42
C THR A 143 -2.61 8.22 -5.39
N ASP A 144 -2.25 9.37 -5.94
CA ASP A 144 -1.13 9.51 -6.86
C ASP A 144 0.08 10.08 -6.13
N PHE A 145 0.80 9.16 -5.48
CA PHE A 145 2.01 9.43 -4.72
C PHE A 145 3.20 8.71 -5.33
N PHE A 146 4.38 9.29 -5.15
CA PHE A 146 5.60 8.52 -5.30
C PHE A 146 6.09 7.99 -3.94
N ASN A 147 6.78 6.86 -4.00
CA ASN A 147 7.43 6.27 -2.83
C ASN A 147 8.72 7.04 -2.52
N GLY A 148 8.91 7.38 -1.25
CA GLY A 148 10.06 8.15 -0.79
C GLY A 148 11.35 7.32 -0.62
N GLY A 149 11.30 6.00 -0.76
CA GLY A 149 12.46 5.13 -0.54
C GLY A 149 13.53 5.18 -1.65
N LEU A 150 13.16 5.65 -2.84
CA LEU A 150 14.09 6.01 -3.91
C LEU A 150 13.63 7.32 -4.53
N VAL A 151 14.42 8.38 -4.43
CA VAL A 151 14.10 9.69 -5.01
C VAL A 151 15.36 10.31 -5.59
N ALA A 152 15.36 10.55 -6.90
CA ALA A 152 16.39 11.33 -7.57
C ALA A 152 15.93 12.78 -7.72
N PHE A 153 16.74 13.76 -7.32
CA PHE A 153 16.37 15.17 -7.35
C PHE A 153 17.56 16.09 -7.50
N THR A 154 17.30 17.32 -7.93
CA THR A 154 18.26 18.43 -7.89
C THR A 154 18.13 19.15 -6.55
N PRO A 155 19.16 19.19 -5.70
CA PRO A 155 19.13 19.98 -4.47
C PRO A 155 18.86 21.45 -4.76
N SER A 156 18.05 22.08 -3.90
CA SER A 156 17.65 23.47 -4.06
C SER A 156 17.23 24.08 -2.74
N ASN A 157 17.88 25.20 -2.37
CA ASN A 157 17.49 25.99 -1.21
C ASN A 157 16.05 26.52 -1.33
N PHE A 158 15.59 26.77 -2.54
CA PHE A 158 14.21 27.19 -2.78
C PHE A 158 13.24 26.06 -2.41
N THR A 159 13.47 24.84 -2.91
CA THR A 159 12.64 23.67 -2.61
C THR A 159 12.66 23.34 -1.12
N PHE A 160 13.83 23.41 -0.48
CA PHE A 160 13.98 23.20 0.97
C PHE A 160 13.16 24.24 1.78
N ARG A 161 13.20 25.52 1.41
CA ARG A 161 12.38 26.56 2.05
C ARG A 161 10.87 26.34 1.78
N THR A 162 10.53 25.80 0.63
CA THR A 162 9.12 25.49 0.28
C THR A 162 8.57 24.39 1.20
N PHE A 163 9.35 23.38 1.56
CA PHE A 163 8.93 22.38 2.58
C PHE A 163 8.54 23.06 3.90
N ASN A 164 9.38 23.97 4.40
CA ASN A 164 9.11 24.69 5.64
C ASN A 164 7.86 25.61 5.52
N HIS A 165 7.66 26.23 4.37
CA HIS A 165 6.48 27.05 4.10
C HIS A 165 5.20 26.18 4.10
N VAL A 166 5.23 25.04 3.42
CA VAL A 166 4.09 24.12 3.34
C VAL A 166 3.76 23.56 4.72
N LEU A 167 4.74 23.18 5.53
CA LEU A 167 4.53 22.72 6.90
C LEU A 167 3.86 23.78 7.80
N LYS A 168 4.13 25.08 7.56
CA LYS A 168 3.48 26.19 8.28
C LYS A 168 2.07 26.49 7.80
N SER A 169 1.83 26.39 6.50
CA SER A 169 0.64 26.90 5.83
C SER A 169 -0.39 25.85 5.48
N GLN A 170 -0.01 24.56 5.46
CA GLN A 170 -0.87 23.46 5.05
C GLN A 170 -0.77 22.29 6.02
N TRP A 171 -1.84 21.52 6.06
CA TRP A 171 -1.84 20.26 6.79
C TRP A 171 -1.05 19.18 6.04
N ILE A 172 -0.20 18.46 6.76
CA ILE A 172 0.55 17.30 6.27
C ILE A 172 0.16 16.06 7.09
N TYR A 173 -0.02 14.93 6.44
CA TYR A 173 -0.27 13.66 7.13
C TYR A 173 1.04 13.14 7.72
N LEU A 174 1.26 13.38 9.00
CA LEU A 174 2.50 13.04 9.69
C LEU A 174 2.74 11.53 9.78
N GLY A 175 1.70 10.69 9.67
CA GLY A 175 1.84 9.22 9.61
C GLY A 175 2.56 8.68 8.37
N ALA A 176 2.67 9.50 7.31
CA ALA A 176 3.52 9.22 6.15
C ALA A 176 4.88 9.92 6.25
N ALA A 177 5.18 10.47 7.42
CA ALA A 177 6.39 11.22 7.67
C ALA A 177 6.60 12.34 6.61
N GLU A 178 7.83 12.54 6.17
CA GLU A 178 8.17 13.54 5.16
C GLU A 178 7.72 13.14 3.74
N GLN A 179 7.43 11.86 3.47
CA GLN A 179 6.99 11.41 2.13
C GLN A 179 5.74 12.17 1.65
N HIS A 180 4.76 12.42 2.56
CA HIS A 180 3.60 13.23 2.18
C HIS A 180 3.97 14.67 1.85
N LEU A 181 4.86 15.28 2.62
CA LEU A 181 5.32 16.65 2.38
C LEU A 181 6.02 16.78 1.02
N VAL A 182 6.96 15.86 0.72
CA VAL A 182 7.67 15.88 -0.55
C VAL A 182 6.70 15.67 -1.72
N ASN A 183 5.74 14.77 -1.58
CA ASN A 183 4.68 14.58 -2.58
C ASN A 183 3.83 15.84 -2.78
N VAL A 184 3.43 16.55 -1.71
CA VAL A 184 2.66 17.79 -1.82
C VAL A 184 3.40 18.87 -2.59
N VAL A 185 4.71 18.95 -2.41
CA VAL A 185 5.54 19.96 -3.06
C VAL A 185 5.90 19.60 -4.50
N CYS A 186 6.13 18.30 -4.77
CA CYS A 186 6.75 17.85 -6.03
C CYS A 186 5.78 17.10 -6.96
N LYS A 187 4.54 16.77 -6.53
CA LYS A 187 3.60 15.89 -7.26
C LYS A 187 3.31 16.29 -8.71
N ASP A 188 3.31 17.59 -8.99
CA ASP A 188 2.94 18.10 -10.31
C ASP A 188 4.13 18.13 -11.30
N SER A 189 5.33 17.81 -10.81
CA SER A 189 6.59 17.91 -11.58
C SER A 189 7.49 16.67 -11.45
N TRP A 190 7.00 15.58 -10.85
CA TRP A 190 7.83 14.39 -10.70
C TRP A 190 7.78 13.46 -11.92
N PHE A 191 8.95 12.93 -12.29
CA PHE A 191 9.08 11.91 -13.32
C PHE A 191 8.85 10.53 -12.71
N ARG A 192 7.87 9.81 -13.23
CA ARG A 192 7.56 8.46 -12.75
C ARG A 192 8.55 7.45 -13.28
N LEU A 193 9.33 6.87 -12.37
CA LEU A 193 10.25 5.79 -12.71
C LEU A 193 9.52 4.50 -13.03
N PRO A 194 10.00 3.70 -14.01
CA PRO A 194 9.57 2.33 -14.20
C PRO A 194 9.76 1.49 -12.92
N ASP A 195 8.84 0.55 -12.68
CA ASP A 195 8.80 -0.26 -11.45
C ASP A 195 10.07 -1.07 -11.22
N ARG A 196 10.80 -1.43 -12.28
CA ARG A 196 12.08 -2.13 -12.21
C ARG A 196 13.11 -1.43 -11.32
N TYR A 197 13.07 -0.10 -11.25
CA TYR A 197 13.99 0.69 -10.42
C TYR A 197 13.69 0.60 -8.92
N HIS A 198 12.49 0.10 -8.54
CA HIS A 198 12.09 0.07 -7.14
C HIS A 198 11.01 -0.98 -6.89
N VAL A 199 11.40 -2.24 -6.83
CA VAL A 199 10.48 -3.33 -6.52
C VAL A 199 10.22 -3.38 -5.01
N GLN A 200 9.00 -3.09 -4.59
CA GLN A 200 8.61 -3.12 -3.18
C GLN A 200 8.28 -4.56 -2.75
N ALA A 201 9.14 -5.17 -1.95
CA ALA A 201 8.98 -6.56 -1.49
C ALA A 201 7.70 -6.80 -0.66
N GLY A 202 7.13 -5.73 -0.08
CA GLY A 202 5.91 -5.78 0.75
C GLY A 202 4.61 -5.59 -0.02
N THR A 203 4.62 -5.51 -1.35
CA THR A 203 3.42 -5.27 -2.16
C THR A 203 3.15 -6.40 -3.14
N MET A 204 1.88 -6.78 -3.29
CA MET A 204 1.46 -7.80 -4.28
C MET A 204 1.69 -7.33 -5.72
N HIS A 205 1.68 -6.01 -5.95
CA HIS A 205 1.95 -5.42 -7.26
C HIS A 205 3.27 -5.93 -7.86
N ASN A 206 4.30 -6.05 -7.02
CA ASN A 206 5.63 -6.45 -7.47
C ASN A 206 5.91 -7.95 -7.37
N ALA A 207 4.92 -8.77 -7.00
CA ALA A 207 5.08 -10.23 -6.91
C ALA A 207 5.50 -10.88 -8.24
N GLY A 208 5.07 -10.31 -9.38
CA GLY A 208 5.43 -10.78 -10.72
C GLY A 208 6.90 -10.66 -11.09
N TYR A 209 7.69 -9.86 -10.37
CA TYR A 209 9.12 -9.70 -10.61
C TYR A 209 9.99 -10.78 -9.95
N VAL A 210 9.44 -11.60 -9.06
CA VAL A 210 10.19 -12.60 -8.27
C VAL A 210 11.03 -13.55 -9.10
N ASN A 211 10.53 -13.97 -10.25
CA ASN A 211 11.20 -14.91 -11.14
C ASN A 211 12.02 -14.20 -12.24
N LYS A 212 12.20 -12.89 -12.14
CA LYS A 212 12.84 -12.04 -13.15
C LYS A 212 13.83 -11.08 -12.48
N LEU A 213 14.69 -11.60 -11.60
CA LEU A 213 15.67 -10.77 -10.86
C LEU A 213 16.60 -9.98 -11.78
N ASP A 214 16.89 -10.49 -12.96
CA ASP A 214 17.73 -9.82 -13.97
C ASP A 214 17.03 -8.58 -14.60
N ASP A 215 15.70 -8.50 -14.48
CA ASP A 215 14.91 -7.38 -14.97
C ASP A 215 14.68 -6.29 -13.90
N ILE A 216 15.29 -6.44 -12.72
CA ILE A 216 15.10 -5.56 -11.56
C ILE A 216 16.39 -4.81 -11.26
N ASP A 217 16.30 -3.50 -11.04
CA ASP A 217 17.44 -2.66 -10.68
C ASP A 217 17.62 -2.52 -9.16
N SER A 218 16.52 -2.48 -8.39
CA SER A 218 16.59 -2.46 -6.93
C SER A 218 15.36 -3.06 -6.25
N VAL A 219 15.55 -3.51 -5.00
CA VAL A 219 14.49 -4.05 -4.14
C VAL A 219 14.43 -3.28 -2.83
N HIS A 220 13.23 -2.88 -2.42
CA HIS A 220 12.95 -2.18 -1.18
C HIS A 220 12.06 -3.01 -0.25
N PHE A 221 12.52 -3.26 0.97
CA PHE A 221 11.75 -4.00 1.98
C PHE A 221 10.78 -3.09 2.74
N SER A 222 10.02 -2.26 1.99
CA SER A 222 8.96 -1.44 2.56
C SER A 222 7.76 -2.30 2.98
N LYS A 223 7.04 -1.86 4.03
CA LYS A 223 5.76 -2.46 4.48
C LYS A 223 5.80 -3.94 4.88
N ILE A 224 6.97 -4.54 4.99
CA ILE A 224 7.18 -5.94 5.32
C ILE A 224 8.35 -6.10 6.29
N SER A 225 8.49 -7.26 6.92
CA SER A 225 9.65 -7.59 7.76
C SER A 225 10.96 -7.40 7.00
N LYS A 226 11.96 -6.88 7.69
CA LYS A 226 13.26 -6.65 7.06
C LYS A 226 13.99 -7.97 6.84
N PRO A 227 14.92 -8.05 5.86
CA PRO A 227 15.61 -9.30 5.53
C PRO A 227 16.55 -9.78 6.64
N TRP A 228 16.88 -8.92 7.59
CA TRP A 228 17.63 -9.27 8.81
C TRP A 228 16.74 -9.67 9.99
N ASP A 229 15.42 -9.51 9.90
CA ASP A 229 14.48 -10.01 10.93
C ASP A 229 14.31 -11.53 10.78
N ILE A 230 14.32 -12.30 11.88
CA ILE A 230 14.39 -13.77 11.84
C ILE A 230 13.04 -14.43 11.53
N ALA A 231 11.92 -13.77 11.74
CA ALA A 231 10.63 -14.43 11.78
C ALA A 231 9.55 -13.80 10.90
N TYR A 232 9.66 -13.98 9.59
CA TYR A 232 8.47 -13.85 8.74
C TYR A 232 7.90 -15.24 8.44
N THR A 233 6.72 -15.55 8.98
CA THR A 233 6.03 -16.85 8.87
C THR A 233 4.72 -16.77 8.09
N GLY A 234 4.58 -15.83 7.16
CA GLY A 234 3.40 -15.71 6.30
C GLY A 234 3.37 -16.79 5.20
N GLY A 235 2.21 -17.44 4.99
CA GLY A 235 2.02 -18.52 4.01
C GLY A 235 1.48 -18.06 2.65
N SER A 236 1.62 -16.80 2.25
CA SER A 236 1.09 -16.23 1.01
C SER A 236 2.14 -16.17 -0.10
N GLU A 237 1.70 -15.88 -1.33
CA GLU A 237 2.56 -15.59 -2.48
C GLU A 237 3.53 -14.44 -2.19
N LEU A 238 3.09 -13.45 -1.43
CA LEU A 238 3.92 -12.36 -0.93
C LEU A 238 5.08 -12.85 -0.06
N TRP A 239 4.88 -13.92 0.73
CA TRP A 239 5.95 -14.54 1.51
C TRP A 239 7.00 -15.21 0.62
N ARG A 240 6.59 -15.88 -0.48
CA ARG A 240 7.52 -16.48 -1.45
C ARG A 240 8.40 -15.40 -2.09
N SER A 241 7.79 -14.30 -2.50
CA SER A 241 8.50 -13.14 -3.05
C SER A 241 9.50 -12.57 -2.06
N TRP A 242 9.06 -12.33 -0.83
CA TRP A 242 9.93 -11.83 0.24
C TRP A 242 11.11 -12.78 0.49
N LYS A 243 10.87 -14.10 0.53
CA LYS A 243 11.94 -15.08 0.77
C LYS A 243 13.04 -15.00 -0.28
N ILE A 244 12.70 -14.89 -1.55
CA ILE A 244 13.67 -14.78 -2.65
C ILE A 244 14.48 -13.48 -2.52
N TYR A 245 13.82 -12.35 -2.30
CA TYR A 245 14.49 -11.08 -2.12
C TYR A 245 15.37 -11.06 -0.85
N ALA A 246 14.89 -11.62 0.25
CA ALA A 246 15.66 -11.73 1.49
C ALA A 246 16.87 -12.67 1.35
N MET A 247 16.76 -13.75 0.58
CA MET A 247 17.91 -14.63 0.27
C MET A 247 18.95 -13.89 -0.57
N THR A 248 18.52 -13.15 -1.59
CA THR A 248 19.42 -12.33 -2.43
C THR A 248 20.14 -11.28 -1.58
N TRP A 249 19.41 -10.58 -0.69
CA TRP A 249 19.99 -9.64 0.25
C TRP A 249 21.02 -10.29 1.19
N LYS A 250 20.69 -11.47 1.75
CA LYS A 250 21.62 -12.24 2.62
C LYS A 250 22.87 -12.69 1.88
N ASN A 251 22.76 -13.03 0.60
CA ASN A 251 23.93 -13.36 -0.21
C ASN A 251 24.81 -12.14 -0.45
N MET A 252 24.20 -10.96 -0.62
CA MET A 252 24.94 -9.70 -0.74
C MET A 252 25.71 -9.36 0.55
N LEU A 253 25.08 -9.58 1.71
CA LEU A 253 25.74 -9.43 3.01
C LEU A 253 26.95 -10.38 3.16
N LYS A 254 26.77 -11.66 2.82
CA LYS A 254 27.89 -12.65 2.86
C LYS A 254 29.01 -12.26 1.91
N ASP A 255 28.70 -11.75 0.72
CA ASP A 255 29.71 -11.25 -0.23
C ASP A 255 30.50 -10.09 0.37
N TYR A 256 29.84 -9.15 1.05
CA TYR A 256 30.50 -8.09 1.79
C TYR A 256 31.42 -8.63 2.90
N GLU A 257 30.90 -9.53 3.76
CA GLU A 257 31.68 -10.12 4.87
C GLU A 257 32.93 -10.84 4.36
N HIS A 258 32.78 -11.60 3.26
CA HIS A 258 33.90 -12.32 2.65
C HIS A 258 34.97 -11.36 2.09
N LYS A 259 34.55 -10.31 1.38
CA LYS A 259 35.47 -9.36 0.74
C LYS A 259 36.14 -8.41 1.72
N SER A 260 35.42 -8.00 2.76
CA SER A 260 35.92 -7.02 3.74
C SER A 260 36.66 -7.65 4.92
N GLY A 261 36.49 -8.97 5.13
CA GLY A 261 36.95 -9.66 6.35
C GLY A 261 36.16 -9.27 7.61
N ASN A 262 35.13 -8.42 7.50
CA ASN A 262 34.32 -7.96 8.64
C ASN A 262 33.06 -8.84 8.75
N ARG A 263 32.96 -9.62 9.81
CA ARG A 263 31.74 -10.38 10.11
C ARG A 263 30.77 -9.49 10.88
N ILE A 264 29.53 -9.39 10.38
CA ILE A 264 28.47 -8.62 11.02
C ILE A 264 27.59 -9.61 11.82
N SER A 265 27.75 -9.60 13.16
CA SER A 265 26.89 -10.41 14.03
C SER A 265 25.61 -9.63 14.35
N PRO A 266 24.44 -10.22 14.11
CA PRO A 266 23.15 -9.64 14.51
C PRO A 266 23.08 -9.26 15.99
N ASP A 267 23.69 -10.06 16.85
CA ASP A 267 23.65 -9.88 18.31
C ASP A 267 24.42 -8.64 18.80
N LYS A 268 25.40 -8.16 18.02
CA LYS A 268 26.20 -6.97 18.37
C LYS A 268 25.40 -5.65 18.25
N PHE A 269 24.34 -5.61 17.49
CA PHE A 269 23.58 -4.40 17.19
C PHE A 269 22.24 -4.30 17.91
N GLY A 270 22.09 -5.02 19.03
CA GLY A 270 20.92 -4.89 19.94
C GLY A 270 19.61 -5.43 19.37
N TRP A 271 19.67 -6.44 18.50
CA TRP A 271 18.48 -7.03 17.88
C TRP A 271 17.77 -8.00 18.83
N GLU A 272 17.16 -7.45 19.87
CA GLU A 272 16.26 -8.24 20.72
C GLU A 272 14.92 -8.50 20.00
N HIS A 273 14.62 -9.77 19.81
CA HIS A 273 13.46 -10.30 19.09
C HIS A 273 12.08 -9.90 19.61
N SER A 274 11.97 -9.28 20.79
CA SER A 274 10.70 -9.20 21.51
C SER A 274 9.84 -7.95 21.24
N ASN A 275 10.36 -6.88 20.69
CA ASN A 275 9.65 -5.61 20.66
C ASN A 275 8.98 -5.23 19.32
N ARG A 276 9.35 -5.84 18.18
CA ARG A 276 8.84 -5.40 16.86
C ARG A 276 7.40 -5.78 16.55
N LEU A 277 6.88 -6.88 17.09
CA LEU A 277 5.45 -7.21 16.97
C LEU A 277 4.52 -6.18 17.67
N ARG A 278 5.06 -5.35 18.57
CA ARG A 278 4.30 -4.28 19.25
C ARG A 278 4.11 -3.03 18.38
N TYR A 279 5.02 -2.71 17.46
CA TYR A 279 4.95 -1.48 16.66
C TYR A 279 3.85 -1.52 15.59
N PHE A 280 3.62 -2.65 14.94
CA PHE A 280 2.47 -2.80 14.03
C PHE A 280 1.10 -2.75 14.72
N LYS A 281 1.04 -2.95 16.05
CA LYS A 281 -0.21 -2.89 16.81
C LYS A 281 -0.60 -1.48 17.27
N LYS A 282 0.31 -0.52 17.35
CA LYS A 282 0.03 0.83 17.87
C LYS A 282 -0.39 1.84 16.79
N ASP A 283 0.08 1.74 15.56
CA ASP A 283 -0.25 2.69 14.48
C ASP A 283 -1.72 2.64 14.03
N THR A 284 -2.46 1.61 14.40
CA THR A 284 -3.92 1.55 14.16
C THR A 284 -4.72 2.51 15.04
N THR A 285 -4.13 3.14 16.04
CA THR A 285 -4.84 4.03 16.99
C THR A 285 -5.06 5.43 16.43
N VAL A 286 -4.14 5.95 15.63
CA VAL A 286 -4.27 7.27 14.98
C VAL A 286 -5.32 7.21 13.87
N ILE A 287 -5.39 6.08 13.13
CA ILE A 287 -6.44 5.85 12.12
C ILE A 287 -7.83 5.72 12.78
N LYS A 288 -7.91 5.23 14.03
CA LYS A 288 -9.19 5.07 14.75
C LYS A 288 -9.85 6.40 15.11
N LYS A 289 -9.10 7.44 15.43
CA LYS A 289 -9.67 8.75 15.82
C LYS A 289 -10.28 9.48 14.63
N SER A 290 -9.69 9.39 13.44
CA SER A 290 -10.21 10.03 12.21
C SER A 290 -11.43 9.31 11.59
N VAL A 291 -11.64 8.03 11.92
CA VAL A 291 -12.77 7.23 11.40
C VAL A 291 -14.03 7.40 12.25
N VAL A 292 -13.90 7.80 13.52
CA VAL A 292 -15.04 7.97 14.43
C VAL A 292 -15.88 9.21 14.10
N ASP A 293 -15.28 10.27 13.54
CA ASP A 293 -15.99 11.52 13.18
C ASP A 293 -16.87 11.42 11.92
N LEU A 294 -16.81 10.30 11.17
CA LEU A 294 -17.67 10.06 10.00
C LEU A 294 -19.08 9.56 10.33
N LYS A 295 -19.45 9.50 11.60
CA LYS A 295 -20.77 9.00 12.03
C LYS A 295 -21.93 10.01 11.92
N SER A 296 -21.70 11.25 11.49
CA SER A 296 -22.79 12.22 11.41
C SER A 296 -23.65 12.04 10.14
N ARG A 297 -24.95 12.01 10.31
CA ARG A 297 -25.99 11.82 9.28
C ARG A 297 -25.87 12.78 8.08
N THR A 298 -25.37 13.96 8.28
CA THR A 298 -25.27 15.05 7.28
C THR A 298 -24.24 14.75 6.19
N ASN A 299 -23.20 13.96 6.45
CA ASN A 299 -22.13 13.69 5.49
C ASN A 299 -22.43 12.59 4.45
N ARG A 300 -23.47 11.76 4.67
CA ARG A 300 -23.86 10.69 3.75
C ARG A 300 -24.37 11.18 2.39
N ILE A 301 -25.12 12.26 2.40
CA ILE A 301 -25.79 12.78 1.20
C ILE A 301 -24.85 13.63 0.34
N ILE A 302 -23.77 14.13 0.92
CA ILE A 302 -22.86 15.11 0.31
C ILE A 302 -21.67 14.47 -0.41
N MET A 303 -21.27 13.22 -0.06
CA MET A 303 -20.13 12.59 -0.69
C MET A 303 -20.41 12.22 -2.16
N SER A 304 -19.51 12.63 -3.06
CA SER A 304 -19.60 12.22 -4.47
C SER A 304 -19.39 10.70 -4.61
N PRO A 305 -19.92 10.05 -5.67
CA PRO A 305 -19.66 8.64 -5.94
C PRO A 305 -18.17 8.30 -6.03
N THR A 306 -17.38 9.14 -6.66
CA THR A 306 -15.92 9.00 -6.74
C THR A 306 -15.30 8.99 -5.34
N LYS A 307 -15.74 9.91 -4.48
CA LYS A 307 -15.25 10.00 -3.10
C LYS A 307 -15.58 8.75 -2.29
N MET A 308 -16.77 8.19 -2.44
CA MET A 308 -17.13 6.94 -1.77
C MET A 308 -16.31 5.76 -2.28
N ALA A 309 -16.05 5.70 -3.60
CA ALA A 309 -15.19 4.68 -4.19
C ALA A 309 -13.75 4.76 -3.65
N GLU A 310 -13.19 5.96 -3.55
CA GLU A 310 -11.89 6.22 -2.95
C GLU A 310 -11.80 5.71 -1.51
N ILE A 311 -12.83 6.00 -0.68
CA ILE A 311 -12.88 5.54 0.71
C ILE A 311 -13.02 4.02 0.79
N ALA A 312 -13.81 3.39 -0.09
CA ALA A 312 -13.94 1.93 -0.14
C ALA A 312 -12.59 1.26 -0.46
N VAL A 313 -11.87 1.77 -1.46
CA VAL A 313 -10.52 1.30 -1.83
C VAL A 313 -9.54 1.51 -0.67
N PHE A 314 -9.59 2.66 -0.01
CA PHE A 314 -8.79 2.91 1.20
C PHE A 314 -9.07 1.91 2.32
N LYS A 315 -10.33 1.51 2.51
CA LYS A 315 -10.73 0.50 3.51
C LYS A 315 -10.43 -0.93 3.09
N GLY A 316 -9.83 -1.11 1.92
CA GLY A 316 -9.34 -2.39 1.42
C GLY A 316 -10.22 -3.04 0.37
N ALA A 317 -11.13 -2.30 -0.28
CA ALA A 317 -11.75 -2.74 -1.52
C ALA A 317 -10.69 -2.88 -2.61
N PHE A 318 -10.77 -3.95 -3.39
CA PHE A 318 -9.74 -4.28 -4.38
C PHE A 318 -10.18 -3.93 -5.82
N GLN A 319 -11.16 -3.06 -5.95
CA GLN A 319 -11.73 -2.57 -7.20
C GLN A 319 -11.09 -1.24 -7.61
N LYS A 320 -11.20 -0.89 -8.89
CA LYS A 320 -10.80 0.43 -9.39
C LYS A 320 -11.84 1.50 -9.03
N ILE A 321 -11.38 2.68 -8.68
CA ILE A 321 -12.24 3.84 -8.35
C ILE A 321 -13.14 4.19 -9.53
N SER A 322 -12.58 4.17 -10.75
CA SER A 322 -13.28 4.42 -12.02
C SER A 322 -14.41 3.43 -12.30
N GLU A 323 -14.35 2.21 -11.76
CA GLU A 323 -15.36 1.17 -11.88
C GLU A 323 -16.40 1.22 -10.75
N LEU A 324 -15.96 1.49 -9.50
CA LEU A 324 -16.85 1.63 -8.35
C LEU A 324 -17.73 2.89 -8.42
N ALA A 325 -17.18 4.03 -8.85
CA ALA A 325 -17.92 5.29 -8.84
C ALA A 325 -19.20 5.25 -9.71
N PRO A 326 -19.21 4.70 -10.95
CA PRO A 326 -20.44 4.55 -11.71
C PRO A 326 -21.39 3.50 -11.11
N LEU A 327 -20.92 2.42 -10.48
CA LEU A 327 -21.76 1.48 -9.74
C LEU A 327 -22.49 2.21 -8.59
N ILE A 328 -21.78 3.02 -7.82
CA ILE A 328 -22.38 3.82 -6.74
C ILE A 328 -23.50 4.73 -7.26
N ARG A 329 -23.36 5.32 -8.45
CA ARG A 329 -24.44 6.12 -9.09
C ARG A 329 -25.70 5.29 -9.35
N ILE A 330 -25.53 4.02 -9.77
CA ILE A 330 -26.66 3.12 -9.96
C ILE A 330 -27.34 2.80 -8.64
N ILE A 331 -26.58 2.44 -7.62
CA ILE A 331 -27.11 2.01 -6.31
C ILE A 331 -27.80 3.18 -5.60
N ARG A 332 -27.30 4.40 -5.68
CA ARG A 332 -27.92 5.60 -5.11
C ARG A 332 -29.31 5.93 -5.65
N ARG A 333 -29.64 5.47 -6.85
CA ARG A 333 -30.96 5.65 -7.47
C ARG A 333 -31.96 4.56 -7.05
N ARG A 334 -31.56 3.68 -6.14
CA ARG A 334 -32.33 2.54 -5.68
C ARG A 334 -32.58 2.61 -4.17
N THR A 335 -33.67 2.03 -3.75
CA THR A 335 -33.92 1.79 -2.32
C THR A 335 -33.35 0.41 -1.99
N VAL A 336 -32.20 0.38 -1.30
CA VAL A 336 -31.52 -0.87 -0.92
C VAL A 336 -31.77 -1.12 0.56
N ARG A 337 -32.50 -2.20 0.87
CA ARG A 337 -32.85 -2.65 2.23
C ARG A 337 -32.09 -3.90 2.63
N THR A 338 -31.77 -4.74 1.66
CA THR A 338 -31.09 -6.01 1.90
C THR A 338 -29.91 -6.15 0.96
N VAL A 339 -28.72 -6.29 1.53
CA VAL A 339 -27.48 -6.53 0.81
C VAL A 339 -26.89 -7.86 1.23
N VAL A 340 -26.42 -8.64 0.26
CA VAL A 340 -25.59 -9.82 0.50
C VAL A 340 -24.27 -9.65 -0.27
N GLU A 341 -23.16 -9.81 0.42
CA GLU A 341 -21.81 -9.79 -0.16
C GLU A 341 -21.14 -11.14 0.05
N ILE A 342 -20.64 -11.71 -1.05
CA ILE A 342 -19.79 -12.91 -1.07
C ILE A 342 -18.37 -12.47 -1.29
N GLY A 343 -17.46 -12.78 -0.35
CA GLY A 343 -16.08 -12.33 -0.40
C GLY A 343 -15.88 -10.92 0.19
N THR A 344 -15.87 -10.82 1.51
CA THR A 344 -15.75 -9.50 2.19
C THR A 344 -14.31 -9.02 2.36
N PHE A 345 -13.34 -9.91 2.31
CA PHE A 345 -11.90 -9.62 2.42
C PHE A 345 -11.55 -8.68 3.58
N LYS A 346 -11.16 -7.41 3.29
CA LYS A 346 -10.83 -6.38 4.29
C LYS A 346 -12.02 -5.50 4.68
N GLY A 347 -13.17 -5.67 4.03
CA GLY A 347 -14.41 -4.94 4.33
C GLY A 347 -14.56 -3.58 3.67
N GLY A 348 -13.78 -3.29 2.63
CA GLY A 348 -13.86 -2.00 1.92
C GLY A 348 -15.17 -1.83 1.16
N THR A 349 -15.58 -2.80 0.36
CA THR A 349 -16.89 -2.86 -0.31
C THR A 349 -18.03 -3.01 0.70
N PHE A 350 -17.83 -3.79 1.76
CA PHE A 350 -18.80 -3.94 2.82
C PHE A 350 -19.14 -2.59 3.50
N TRP A 351 -18.11 -1.76 3.78
CA TRP A 351 -18.30 -0.39 4.23
C TRP A 351 -19.14 0.42 3.23
N LEU A 352 -18.86 0.27 1.94
CA LEU A 352 -19.59 0.99 0.90
C LEU A 352 -21.07 0.64 0.92
N TRP A 353 -21.41 -0.65 1.09
CA TRP A 353 -22.79 -1.09 1.21
C TRP A 353 -23.50 -0.52 2.44
N CYS A 354 -22.80 -0.44 3.58
CA CYS A 354 -23.32 0.23 4.78
C CYS A 354 -23.63 1.71 4.50
N GLN A 355 -22.84 2.40 3.67
CA GLN A 355 -23.08 3.79 3.33
C GLN A 355 -24.25 3.98 2.32
N LEU A 356 -24.47 3.02 1.44
CA LEU A 356 -25.45 3.13 0.34
C LEU A 356 -26.82 2.56 0.67
N ALA A 357 -26.89 1.58 1.55
CA ALA A 357 -28.14 0.98 1.99
C ALA A 357 -28.90 1.90 2.97
N ARG A 358 -30.18 1.62 3.15
CA ARG A 358 -31.02 2.36 4.12
C ARG A 358 -30.46 2.27 5.54
N SER A 359 -30.90 3.22 6.37
CA SER A 359 -30.52 3.28 7.79
C SER A 359 -31.04 2.09 8.63
N ASP A 360 -32.01 1.36 8.13
CA ASP A 360 -32.63 0.16 8.74
C ASP A 360 -32.33 -1.12 7.96
N ALA A 361 -31.35 -1.09 7.04
CA ALA A 361 -31.02 -2.20 6.15
C ALA A 361 -30.41 -3.41 6.88
N SER A 362 -30.67 -4.60 6.34
CA SER A 362 -29.96 -5.84 6.66
C SER A 362 -28.80 -6.03 5.68
N ILE A 363 -27.57 -6.19 6.20
CA ILE A 363 -26.37 -6.39 5.38
C ILE A 363 -25.67 -7.66 5.82
N ILE A 364 -25.58 -8.63 4.92
CA ILE A 364 -25.04 -9.97 5.17
C ILE A 364 -23.70 -10.10 4.49
N SER A 365 -22.67 -10.52 5.25
CA SER A 365 -21.34 -10.85 4.76
C SER A 365 -21.17 -12.36 4.76
N ILE A 366 -20.80 -12.94 3.62
CA ILE A 366 -20.39 -14.34 3.47
C ILE A 366 -18.89 -14.35 3.20
N ASP A 367 -18.13 -15.04 4.05
CA ASP A 367 -16.67 -15.17 3.88
C ASP A 367 -16.19 -16.47 4.53
N LEU A 368 -15.04 -16.97 4.13
CA LEU A 368 -14.44 -18.15 4.74
C LEU A 368 -14.08 -17.89 6.20
N LYS A 369 -14.16 -18.95 7.01
CA LYS A 369 -13.80 -18.88 8.43
C LYS A 369 -12.31 -18.62 8.59
N ARG A 370 -11.96 -17.58 9.34
CA ARG A 370 -10.58 -17.25 9.68
C ARG A 370 -10.15 -17.92 10.99
N LYS A 371 -8.85 -17.91 11.31
CA LYS A 371 -8.38 -18.34 12.64
C LYS A 371 -9.06 -17.53 13.74
N SER A 372 -9.44 -18.16 14.85
CA SER A 372 -10.37 -17.65 15.88
C SER A 372 -10.10 -16.19 16.32
N LYS A 373 -8.85 -15.84 16.62
CA LYS A 373 -8.49 -14.48 17.07
C LYS A 373 -8.65 -13.42 15.96
N SER A 374 -8.39 -13.78 14.69
CA SER A 374 -8.57 -12.92 13.52
C SER A 374 -10.05 -12.77 13.18
N GLU A 375 -10.84 -13.84 13.33
CA GLU A 375 -12.28 -13.83 13.10
C GLU A 375 -13.00 -12.87 14.05
N MET A 376 -12.73 -12.96 15.36
CA MET A 376 -13.33 -12.05 16.34
C MET A 376 -13.05 -10.58 16.05
N LYS A 377 -11.81 -10.26 15.60
CA LYS A 377 -11.45 -8.89 15.23
C LYS A 377 -12.17 -8.41 13.99
N MET A 378 -12.26 -9.26 12.96
CA MET A 378 -12.97 -8.95 11.73
C MET A 378 -14.45 -8.79 11.99
N ALA A 379 -15.08 -9.69 12.73
CA ALA A 379 -16.49 -9.60 13.11
C ALA A 379 -16.79 -8.30 13.88
N LYS A 380 -15.94 -7.93 14.83
CA LYS A 380 -16.08 -6.66 15.57
C LYS A 380 -15.95 -5.44 14.64
N TYR A 381 -14.98 -5.49 13.71
CA TYR A 381 -14.77 -4.44 12.74
C TYR A 381 -15.98 -4.27 11.83
N LEU A 382 -16.45 -5.35 11.19
CA LEU A 382 -17.57 -5.30 10.25
C LEU A 382 -18.86 -4.81 10.93
N ARG A 383 -19.18 -5.30 12.14
CA ARG A 383 -20.33 -4.81 12.92
C ARG A 383 -20.21 -3.32 13.26
N GLY A 384 -18.98 -2.84 13.50
CA GLY A 384 -18.69 -1.42 13.73
C GLY A 384 -18.87 -0.51 12.51
N LEU A 385 -19.05 -1.07 11.30
CA LEU A 385 -19.32 -0.33 10.07
C LEU A 385 -20.80 0.03 9.91
N ALA A 386 -21.68 -0.58 10.71
CA ALA A 386 -23.11 -0.28 10.68
C ALA A 386 -23.39 1.22 10.86
N VAL A 387 -24.34 1.72 10.11
CA VAL A 387 -24.82 3.09 10.19
C VAL A 387 -26.26 3.07 10.71
N ASP A 388 -26.53 3.91 11.70
CA ASP A 388 -27.85 3.99 12.35
C ASP A 388 -28.32 2.63 12.91
N SER A 389 -29.49 2.15 12.48
CA SER A 389 -30.12 0.91 12.94
C SER A 389 -29.88 -0.31 12.02
N GLN A 390 -28.85 -0.23 11.15
CA GLN A 390 -28.53 -1.35 10.26
C GLN A 390 -28.17 -2.62 11.01
N ASN A 391 -28.65 -3.76 10.51
CA ASN A 391 -28.37 -5.07 11.06
C ASN A 391 -27.28 -5.78 10.25
N ILE A 392 -26.08 -5.89 10.84
CA ILE A 392 -24.95 -6.60 10.23
C ILE A 392 -24.98 -8.07 10.65
N ARG A 393 -25.09 -8.95 9.67
CA ARG A 393 -25.14 -10.40 9.83
C ARG A 393 -23.96 -11.05 9.15
N LEU A 394 -23.26 -11.92 9.85
CA LEU A 394 -22.06 -12.58 9.34
C LEU A 394 -22.33 -14.08 9.19
N VAL A 395 -22.06 -14.61 8.01
CA VAL A 395 -22.06 -16.04 7.68
C VAL A 395 -20.63 -16.46 7.38
N ARG A 396 -20.20 -17.57 7.96
CA ARG A 396 -18.83 -18.07 7.83
C ARG A 396 -18.84 -19.49 7.28
N GLY A 397 -18.50 -19.60 6.00
CA GLY A 397 -18.45 -20.86 5.27
C GLY A 397 -18.11 -20.64 3.81
N ASP A 398 -17.95 -21.70 3.07
CA ASP A 398 -17.87 -21.69 1.62
C ASP A 398 -19.23 -21.26 1.05
N SER A 399 -19.26 -20.20 0.24
CA SER A 399 -20.49 -19.70 -0.39
C SER A 399 -21.15 -20.73 -1.30
N GLY A 400 -20.36 -21.61 -1.91
CA GLY A 400 -20.85 -22.72 -2.71
C GLY A 400 -21.49 -23.87 -1.91
N ASP A 401 -21.38 -23.90 -0.58
CA ASP A 401 -22.00 -24.92 0.26
C ASP A 401 -23.48 -24.60 0.50
N ILE A 402 -24.34 -25.62 0.34
CA ILE A 402 -25.78 -25.48 0.58
C ILE A 402 -26.11 -25.10 2.03
N ASN A 403 -25.35 -25.61 3.01
CA ASN A 403 -25.51 -25.25 4.41
C ASN A 403 -25.21 -23.76 4.66
N THR A 404 -24.22 -23.19 3.94
CA THR A 404 -23.91 -21.75 4.01
C THR A 404 -25.06 -20.94 3.41
N LYS A 405 -25.59 -21.35 2.26
CA LYS A 405 -26.75 -20.74 1.63
C LYS A 405 -27.96 -20.78 2.53
N ASP A 406 -28.25 -21.91 3.21
CA ASP A 406 -29.37 -22.06 4.11
C ASP A 406 -29.28 -21.14 5.35
N GLN A 407 -28.08 -20.93 5.89
CA GLN A 407 -27.80 -19.90 6.90
C GLN A 407 -28.11 -18.48 6.39
N VAL A 408 -27.82 -18.19 5.11
CA VAL A 408 -28.17 -16.89 4.51
C VAL A 408 -29.68 -16.75 4.39
N VAL A 409 -30.41 -17.80 3.96
CA VAL A 409 -31.86 -17.81 3.87
C VAL A 409 -32.53 -17.58 5.24
N GLU A 410 -32.01 -18.22 6.28
CA GLU A 410 -32.43 -17.99 7.66
C GLU A 410 -32.23 -16.51 8.06
N LYS A 411 -31.08 -15.94 7.74
CA LYS A 411 -30.75 -14.53 8.06
C LYS A 411 -31.50 -13.51 7.20
N LEU A 412 -31.98 -13.90 6.05
CA LEU A 412 -32.86 -13.06 5.23
C LEU A 412 -34.27 -12.91 5.85
N ASP A 413 -34.70 -13.86 6.69
CA ASP A 413 -35.95 -13.81 7.43
C ASP A 413 -37.15 -13.43 6.54
N GLY A 414 -37.30 -14.17 5.45
CA GLY A 414 -38.34 -13.94 4.44
C GLY A 414 -38.09 -12.75 3.49
N SER A 415 -37.11 -11.93 3.75
CA SER A 415 -36.76 -10.79 2.87
C SER A 415 -36.04 -11.25 1.60
N LYS A 416 -36.24 -10.49 0.51
CA LYS A 416 -35.50 -10.69 -0.73
C LYS A 416 -34.30 -9.72 -0.80
N ILE A 417 -33.26 -10.12 -1.56
CA ILE A 417 -32.05 -9.35 -1.75
C ILE A 417 -32.29 -8.22 -2.75
N ASP A 418 -31.90 -6.99 -2.42
CA ASP A 418 -31.89 -5.85 -3.34
C ASP A 418 -30.58 -5.76 -4.12
N LEU A 419 -29.46 -6.05 -3.46
CA LEU A 419 -28.11 -6.02 -3.98
C LEU A 419 -27.34 -7.27 -3.54
N LEU A 420 -26.99 -8.12 -4.51
CA LEU A 420 -26.04 -9.22 -4.33
C LEU A 420 -24.71 -8.84 -4.96
N PHE A 421 -23.62 -8.88 -4.19
CA PHE A 421 -22.26 -8.65 -4.68
C PHE A 421 -21.46 -9.94 -4.59
N ILE A 422 -20.94 -10.42 -5.72
CA ILE A 422 -20.16 -11.67 -5.85
C ILE A 422 -18.72 -11.32 -6.17
N ASP A 423 -17.83 -11.57 -5.22
CA ASP A 423 -16.39 -11.29 -5.27
C ASP A 423 -15.62 -12.28 -4.37
N GLY A 424 -15.98 -13.56 -4.43
CA GLY A 424 -15.44 -14.64 -3.60
C GLY A 424 -14.32 -15.41 -4.28
N ASP A 425 -14.55 -16.68 -4.62
CA ASP A 425 -13.66 -17.48 -5.45
C ASP A 425 -13.86 -17.10 -6.92
N HIS A 426 -12.75 -16.81 -7.60
CA HIS A 426 -12.76 -16.27 -8.97
C HIS A 426 -12.71 -17.37 -10.05
N SER A 427 -12.80 -18.66 -9.67
CA SER A 427 -12.93 -19.76 -10.63
C SER A 427 -14.29 -19.77 -11.32
N TYR A 428 -14.35 -20.25 -12.55
CA TYR A 428 -15.60 -20.34 -13.32
C TYR A 428 -16.68 -21.12 -12.58
N GLN A 429 -16.33 -22.27 -11.97
CA GLN A 429 -17.28 -23.11 -11.27
C GLN A 429 -17.83 -22.44 -10.01
N ALA A 430 -16.96 -21.79 -9.23
CA ALA A 430 -17.37 -21.14 -7.99
C ALA A 430 -18.27 -19.95 -8.24
N VAL A 431 -17.89 -19.02 -9.13
CA VAL A 431 -18.72 -17.85 -9.44
C VAL A 431 -20.08 -18.23 -10.04
N LYS A 432 -20.12 -19.27 -10.89
CA LYS A 432 -21.37 -19.80 -11.46
C LYS A 432 -22.25 -20.38 -10.37
N LYS A 433 -21.69 -21.18 -9.48
CA LYS A 433 -22.40 -21.77 -8.34
C LYS A 433 -22.95 -20.71 -7.39
N ASP A 434 -22.17 -19.68 -7.07
CA ASP A 434 -22.61 -18.54 -6.27
C ASP A 434 -23.83 -17.85 -6.93
N PHE A 435 -23.75 -17.58 -8.22
CA PHE A 435 -24.89 -16.99 -8.92
C PHE A 435 -26.14 -17.91 -8.90
N GLU A 436 -25.99 -19.20 -9.19
CA GLU A 436 -27.08 -20.17 -9.21
C GLU A 436 -27.76 -20.34 -7.84
N LEU A 437 -26.98 -20.30 -6.76
CA LEU A 437 -27.49 -20.45 -5.39
C LEU A 437 -28.18 -19.18 -4.86
N TYR A 438 -27.65 -18.00 -5.17
CA TYR A 438 -28.10 -16.76 -4.51
C TYR A 438 -28.93 -15.85 -5.41
N SER A 439 -28.83 -15.92 -6.75
CA SER A 439 -29.66 -15.09 -7.63
C SER A 439 -31.16 -15.34 -7.49
N PRO A 440 -31.66 -16.56 -7.19
CA PRO A 440 -33.11 -16.78 -6.92
C PRO A 440 -33.62 -16.07 -5.67
N LEU A 441 -32.72 -15.66 -4.78
CA LEU A 441 -33.05 -14.90 -3.56
C LEU A 441 -33.15 -13.39 -3.85
N VAL A 442 -32.69 -12.93 -5.01
CA VAL A 442 -32.77 -11.53 -5.42
C VAL A 442 -34.20 -11.21 -5.86
N ARG A 443 -34.75 -10.07 -5.44
CA ARG A 443 -36.08 -9.66 -5.87
C ARG A 443 -36.10 -9.22 -7.34
N LYS A 444 -37.28 -9.23 -7.94
CA LYS A 444 -37.50 -8.59 -9.24
C LYS A 444 -37.13 -7.09 -9.15
N GLY A 445 -36.32 -6.64 -10.09
CA GLY A 445 -35.77 -5.30 -10.09
C GLY A 445 -34.56 -5.08 -9.15
N GLY A 446 -34.08 -6.13 -8.47
CA GLY A 446 -32.80 -6.14 -7.77
C GLY A 446 -31.64 -6.20 -8.74
N ILE A 447 -30.42 -6.21 -8.22
CA ILE A 447 -29.20 -6.33 -9.03
C ILE A 447 -28.24 -7.36 -8.45
N VAL A 448 -27.56 -8.07 -9.34
CA VAL A 448 -26.38 -8.88 -9.01
C VAL A 448 -25.17 -8.22 -9.60
N VAL A 449 -24.14 -8.03 -8.81
CA VAL A 449 -22.90 -7.34 -9.19
C VAL A 449 -21.75 -8.31 -9.06
N PHE A 450 -20.92 -8.35 -10.10
CA PHE A 450 -19.70 -9.16 -10.17
C PHE A 450 -18.47 -8.26 -10.22
N HIS A 451 -17.40 -8.71 -9.60
CA HIS A 451 -16.06 -8.16 -9.81
C HIS A 451 -15.24 -9.10 -10.71
N ASP A 452 -14.11 -8.62 -11.22
CA ASP A 452 -13.16 -9.35 -12.08
C ASP A 452 -13.76 -9.93 -13.37
N ILE A 453 -14.68 -9.18 -13.99
CA ILE A 453 -15.24 -9.58 -15.30
C ILE A 453 -14.21 -9.50 -16.44
N ILE A 454 -13.01 -8.98 -16.18
CA ILE A 454 -11.84 -8.99 -17.05
C ILE A 454 -10.80 -9.93 -16.47
N ASN A 455 -10.30 -10.86 -17.28
CA ASN A 455 -9.24 -11.77 -16.88
C ASN A 455 -7.86 -11.10 -17.01
N PRO A 456 -7.13 -10.85 -15.92
CA PRO A 456 -5.77 -10.32 -16.00
C PRO A 456 -4.78 -11.40 -16.47
N PRO A 457 -3.89 -11.11 -17.43
CA PRO A 457 -2.94 -12.09 -17.99
C PRO A 457 -2.07 -12.81 -16.94
N PRO A 458 -1.61 -12.17 -15.85
CA PRO A 458 -0.80 -12.84 -14.82
C PRO A 458 -1.58 -13.85 -13.97
N PHE A 459 -2.92 -13.83 -14.00
CA PHE A 459 -3.76 -14.64 -13.11
C PHE A 459 -4.77 -15.48 -13.89
N PRO A 460 -4.33 -16.59 -14.55
CA PRO A 460 -5.20 -17.43 -15.37
C PRO A 460 -6.29 -18.16 -14.56
N THR A 461 -6.17 -18.20 -13.24
CA THR A 461 -7.18 -18.77 -12.31
C THR A 461 -8.40 -17.86 -12.14
N ILE A 462 -8.31 -16.58 -12.46
CA ILE A 462 -9.45 -15.67 -12.49
C ILE A 462 -10.22 -15.94 -13.78
N GLN A 463 -11.41 -16.56 -13.67
CA GLN A 463 -12.23 -17.02 -14.78
C GLN A 463 -13.65 -16.46 -14.72
N VAL A 464 -13.90 -15.42 -13.93
CA VAL A 464 -15.20 -14.74 -13.83
C VAL A 464 -15.69 -14.26 -15.20
N ASN A 465 -14.77 -13.78 -16.05
CA ASN A 465 -15.05 -13.34 -17.42
C ASN A 465 -15.74 -14.43 -18.28
N ARG A 466 -15.45 -15.71 -18.06
CA ARG A 466 -16.08 -16.80 -18.82
C ARG A 466 -17.55 -16.91 -18.47
N PHE A 467 -17.87 -16.87 -17.18
CA PHE A 467 -19.25 -16.92 -16.73
C PHE A 467 -20.00 -15.60 -17.05
N TRP A 468 -19.31 -14.47 -16.92
CA TRP A 468 -19.84 -13.16 -17.30
C TRP A 468 -20.33 -13.13 -18.76
N ASN A 469 -19.56 -13.69 -19.69
CA ASN A 469 -19.96 -13.79 -21.10
C ASN A 469 -21.26 -14.62 -21.30
N GLU A 470 -21.49 -15.66 -20.49
CA GLU A 470 -22.76 -16.40 -20.52
C GLU A 470 -23.94 -15.55 -20.02
N LEU A 471 -23.71 -14.78 -18.96
CA LEU A 471 -24.75 -13.93 -18.36
C LEU A 471 -25.10 -12.74 -19.25
N SER A 472 -24.13 -12.11 -19.88
CA SER A 472 -24.34 -10.95 -20.76
C SER A 472 -25.19 -11.29 -21.98
N ASN A 473 -25.21 -12.56 -22.42
CA ASN A 473 -26.07 -13.05 -23.49
C ASN A 473 -27.51 -13.38 -23.03
N LYS A 474 -27.75 -13.54 -21.72
CA LYS A 474 -29.05 -13.99 -21.19
C LYS A 474 -29.81 -12.91 -20.43
N TYR A 475 -29.09 -11.94 -19.88
CA TYR A 475 -29.66 -10.93 -19.00
C TYR A 475 -29.39 -9.53 -19.53
N LYS A 476 -30.18 -8.57 -19.08
CA LYS A 476 -29.84 -7.15 -19.25
C LYS A 476 -28.68 -6.83 -18.30
N VAL A 477 -27.56 -6.41 -18.89
CA VAL A 477 -26.34 -6.15 -18.13
C VAL A 477 -25.82 -4.73 -18.34
N ARG A 478 -24.90 -4.34 -17.47
CA ARG A 478 -24.08 -3.14 -17.62
C ARG A 478 -22.68 -3.41 -17.11
N GLU A 479 -21.67 -2.92 -17.81
CA GLU A 479 -20.26 -3.08 -17.47
C GLU A 479 -19.63 -1.74 -17.14
N PHE A 480 -18.70 -1.78 -16.19
CA PHE A 480 -17.80 -0.70 -15.86
C PHE A 480 -16.40 -1.24 -15.90
N VAL A 481 -15.66 -0.92 -16.94
CA VAL A 481 -14.33 -1.43 -17.20
C VAL A 481 -13.39 -0.27 -17.45
N ASP A 482 -12.33 -0.24 -16.69
CA ASP A 482 -11.20 0.65 -16.91
C ASP A 482 -9.99 -0.19 -17.37
N PHE A 483 -9.59 0.02 -18.60
CA PHE A 483 -8.46 -0.70 -19.21
C PHE A 483 -7.08 -0.15 -18.77
N GLY A 484 -7.05 0.84 -17.88
CA GLY A 484 -5.81 1.34 -17.29
C GLY A 484 -5.06 0.24 -16.53
N ASP A 485 -3.76 0.14 -16.77
CA ASP A 485 -2.89 -0.82 -16.12
C ASP A 485 -2.22 -0.20 -14.89
N GLU A 486 -3.02 0.18 -13.91
CA GLU A 486 -2.53 0.82 -12.68
C GLU A 486 -1.65 -0.09 -11.81
N ARG A 487 -1.66 -1.42 -12.05
CA ARG A 487 -0.94 -2.40 -11.26
C ARG A 487 0.13 -3.16 -12.02
N GLY A 488 0.33 -2.88 -13.30
CA GLY A 488 1.24 -3.63 -14.15
C GLY A 488 0.76 -5.05 -14.48
N TRP A 489 -0.56 -5.32 -14.31
CA TRP A 489 -1.16 -6.64 -14.57
C TRP A 489 -1.79 -6.75 -15.94
N GLY A 490 -1.65 -5.73 -16.77
CA GLY A 490 -2.42 -5.59 -17.99
C GLY A 490 -3.88 -5.21 -17.69
N LYS A 491 -4.79 -5.68 -18.50
CA LYS A 491 -6.23 -5.46 -18.29
C LYS A 491 -6.71 -6.34 -17.13
N TRP A 492 -7.29 -5.74 -16.08
CA TRP A 492 -7.76 -6.46 -14.90
C TRP A 492 -8.98 -5.77 -14.28
N GLY A 493 -9.69 -6.49 -13.40
CA GLY A 493 -10.84 -5.98 -12.68
C GLY A 493 -12.11 -5.99 -13.54
N GLY A 494 -12.78 -4.86 -13.58
CA GLY A 494 -14.09 -4.72 -14.21
C GLY A 494 -15.24 -5.09 -13.29
N ILE A 495 -16.29 -4.28 -13.32
CA ILE A 495 -17.53 -4.53 -12.57
C ILE A 495 -18.66 -4.78 -13.55
N GLY A 496 -19.31 -5.93 -13.42
CA GLY A 496 -20.51 -6.31 -14.16
C GLY A 496 -21.76 -6.21 -13.30
N VAL A 497 -22.84 -5.66 -13.84
CA VAL A 497 -24.16 -5.54 -13.19
C VAL A 497 -25.20 -6.28 -14.01
N VAL A 498 -25.85 -7.26 -13.40
CA VAL A 498 -27.02 -7.97 -13.94
C VAL A 498 -28.27 -7.39 -13.30
N TYR A 499 -29.27 -7.07 -14.13
CA TYR A 499 -30.59 -6.60 -13.68
C TYR A 499 -31.57 -7.78 -13.63
N MET A 500 -32.09 -8.08 -12.42
CA MET A 500 -33.00 -9.21 -12.14
C MET A 500 -34.45 -8.84 -12.36
#